data_bccf25b51a91817464e9959329a26591
#
_entry.id   bccf25b51a91817464e9959329a26591
#
_cell.length_a   1.000
_cell.length_b   1.000
_cell.length_c   1.000
_cell.angle_alpha   90.00
_cell.angle_beta   90.00
_cell.angle_gamma   90.00
#
_symmetry.space_group_name_H-M   'P 1'
#
loop_
_entity.id
_entity.type
_entity.pdbx_description
1 polymer ?
#
loop_
_entity_poly.entity_id
_entity_poly.type
_entity_poly.pdbx_seq_one_letter_code
_entity_poly.pdbx_strand_id
1 'polypeptide(L)'
;MNLAVAEFRRAKGRFVSITGALSLIVFLVLVLGALGDGLFFGGTGAVRSSTAQAYAFSADAEGSLIRSKLPLATESELESVSGVEEATAIGALITTTSSVPGGADLVVMGFVPEADPAGVPGTVLEGRLPGPDDPNGVAVDRSLADQGLGLGTTLAVGGVSEVVVGVVDDAGYQGLPTAWTGLDAYGDMRAAVRPEFAGQPTEASVFGLALADGVSADDLAPPAGVVVASNTDTYLSIPGVREQKSSLNAIIYASLAVAGLVVALFFALVVLEKRELFAALKALGASTGKLGGGVVLQAIGATVTAVLVGATAAWVVGQILPNDIPFLFRPETLLFSAILTVTAGVVGAVLSLRRISRIDPATALGGTL
;
A
#
# COMPACT_ATOMS: atom_id res chain seq x y z
N MET A 1 11.92 38.93 -4.73
CA MET A 1 12.64 37.71 -5.05
C MET A 1 14.12 37.75 -4.65
N ASN A 2 14.83 38.84 -4.85
CA ASN A 2 16.27 38.92 -4.55
C ASN A 2 16.66 38.90 -3.06
N LEU A 3 15.77 39.31 -2.14
CA LEU A 3 16.05 39.33 -0.70
C LEU A 3 16.10 37.90 -0.10
N ALA A 4 15.17 37.03 -0.49
CA ALA A 4 15.13 35.67 -0.03
C ALA A 4 16.37 34.85 -0.48
N VAL A 5 16.83 35.07 -1.72
CA VAL A 5 18.05 34.43 -2.28
C VAL A 5 19.32 34.94 -1.60
N ALA A 6 19.40 36.25 -1.31
CA ALA A 6 20.54 36.84 -0.60
C ALA A 6 20.64 36.32 0.86
N GLU A 7 19.50 36.09 1.51
CA GLU A 7 19.43 35.53 2.85
C GLU A 7 19.85 34.04 2.89
N PHE A 8 19.46 33.25 1.88
CA PHE A 8 19.92 31.84 1.73
C PHE A 8 21.45 31.76 1.71
N ARG A 9 22.12 32.74 1.07
CA ARG A 9 23.58 32.79 1.00
C ARG A 9 24.27 33.22 2.29
N ARG A 10 23.62 34.03 3.14
CA ARG A 10 24.21 34.55 4.38
C ARG A 10 24.02 33.65 5.60
N ALA A 11 22.94 32.86 5.64
CA ALA A 11 22.61 32.00 6.80
C ALA A 11 22.65 30.50 6.43
N LYS A 12 23.62 30.10 5.57
CA LYS A 12 23.73 28.72 5.02
C LYS A 12 23.66 27.62 6.08
N GLY A 13 24.40 27.74 7.20
CA GLY A 13 24.43 26.72 8.23
C GLY A 13 23.08 26.43 8.84
N ARG A 14 22.29 27.47 9.13
CA ARG A 14 20.97 27.33 9.73
C ARG A 14 19.94 26.71 8.76
N PHE A 15 19.97 27.12 7.48
CA PHE A 15 19.13 26.50 6.46
C PHE A 15 19.48 25.03 6.20
N VAL A 16 20.77 24.69 6.18
CA VAL A 16 21.25 23.32 6.07
C VAL A 16 20.75 22.48 7.25
N SER A 17 20.83 22.99 8.49
CA SER A 17 20.39 22.24 9.67
C SER A 17 18.88 21.94 9.63
N ILE A 18 18.03 22.96 9.28
CA ILE A 18 16.60 22.70 9.22
C ILE A 18 16.21 21.84 8.05
N THR A 19 16.80 22.08 6.85
CA THR A 19 16.55 21.26 5.68
C THR A 19 16.98 19.83 5.95
N GLY A 20 18.12 19.61 6.62
CA GLY A 20 18.60 18.29 7.04
C GLY A 20 17.64 17.60 8.00
N ALA A 21 17.16 18.30 9.03
CA ALA A 21 16.19 17.75 9.97
C ALA A 21 14.86 17.39 9.27
N LEU A 22 14.36 18.27 8.41
CA LEU A 22 13.16 18.01 7.62
C LEU A 22 13.37 16.86 6.62
N SER A 23 14.54 16.80 5.96
CA SER A 23 14.87 15.69 5.04
C SER A 23 14.86 14.35 5.74
N LEU A 24 15.32 14.28 7.00
CA LEU A 24 15.27 13.05 7.79
C LEU A 24 13.84 12.63 8.11
N ILE A 25 12.97 13.59 8.46
CA ILE A 25 11.55 13.31 8.71
C ILE A 25 10.86 12.85 7.42
N VAL A 26 11.11 13.53 6.29
CA VAL A 26 10.57 13.13 4.98
C VAL A 26 11.06 11.75 4.58
N PHE A 27 12.35 11.49 4.74
CA PHE A 27 12.93 10.17 4.50
C PHE A 27 12.20 9.08 5.29
N LEU A 28 12.00 9.30 6.60
CA LEU A 28 11.28 8.36 7.46
C LEU A 28 9.85 8.13 6.99
N VAL A 29 9.12 9.21 6.66
CA VAL A 29 7.73 9.13 6.15
C VAL A 29 7.67 8.33 4.85
N LEU A 30 8.60 8.57 3.92
CA LEU A 30 8.64 7.89 2.63
C LEU A 30 9.04 6.42 2.76
N VAL A 31 9.99 6.09 3.63
CA VAL A 31 10.39 4.70 3.90
C VAL A 31 9.23 3.93 4.55
N LEU A 32 8.58 4.52 5.56
CA LEU A 32 7.41 3.90 6.19
C LEU A 32 6.23 3.76 5.23
N GLY A 33 6.03 4.76 4.36
CA GLY A 33 5.02 4.70 3.30
C GLY A 33 5.29 3.57 2.31
N ALA A 34 6.53 3.46 1.81
CA ALA A 34 6.93 2.43 0.86
C ALA A 34 6.87 1.01 1.47
N LEU A 35 7.26 0.87 2.75
CA LEU A 35 7.11 -0.39 3.49
C LEU A 35 5.62 -0.73 3.69
N GLY A 36 4.81 0.28 4.03
CA GLY A 36 3.36 0.12 4.19
C GLY A 36 2.67 -0.30 2.89
N ASP A 37 3.04 0.31 1.78
CA ASP A 37 2.54 -0.07 0.45
C ASP A 37 2.98 -1.50 0.09
N GLY A 38 4.25 -1.85 0.31
CA GLY A 38 4.76 -3.19 0.04
C GLY A 38 4.02 -4.27 0.83
N LEU A 39 3.80 -4.05 2.12
CA LEU A 39 3.03 -4.97 2.97
C LEU A 39 1.55 -5.04 2.56
N PHE A 40 0.93 -3.90 2.23
CA PHE A 40 -0.47 -3.86 1.81
C PHE A 40 -0.67 -4.55 0.46
N PHE A 41 0.11 -4.19 -0.56
CA PHE A 41 -0.02 -4.77 -1.89
C PHE A 41 0.41 -6.23 -1.91
N GLY A 42 1.50 -6.61 -1.25
CA GLY A 42 1.93 -7.99 -1.11
C GLY A 42 0.99 -8.86 -0.27
N GLY A 43 0.20 -8.25 0.64
CA GLY A 43 -0.76 -8.97 1.48
C GLY A 43 -2.16 -9.12 0.89
N THR A 44 -2.53 -8.27 -0.09
CA THR A 44 -3.92 -8.16 -0.58
C THR A 44 -4.08 -8.46 -2.06
N GLY A 45 -3.00 -8.63 -2.79
CA GLY A 45 -2.97 -8.71 -4.25
C GLY A 45 -3.92 -9.77 -4.81
N ALA A 46 -3.89 -10.99 -4.26
CA ALA A 46 -4.72 -12.10 -4.72
C ALA A 46 -6.23 -11.80 -4.76
N VAL A 47 -6.70 -10.89 -3.91
CA VAL A 47 -8.10 -10.47 -3.88
C VAL A 47 -8.27 -9.14 -4.61
N ARG A 48 -7.47 -8.14 -4.27
CA ARG A 48 -7.60 -6.77 -4.74
C ARG A 48 -7.45 -6.61 -6.24
N SER A 49 -6.51 -7.33 -6.85
CA SER A 49 -6.23 -7.29 -8.30
C SER A 49 -6.91 -8.41 -9.08
N SER A 50 -7.77 -9.18 -8.44
CA SER A 50 -8.49 -10.27 -9.09
C SER A 50 -9.61 -9.77 -10.02
N THR A 51 -10.12 -10.68 -10.85
CA THR A 51 -11.24 -10.43 -11.75
C THR A 51 -12.60 -10.38 -11.04
N ALA A 52 -12.73 -10.89 -9.80
CA ALA A 52 -13.98 -10.89 -9.06
C ALA A 52 -14.41 -9.49 -8.59
N GLN A 53 -15.69 -9.19 -8.71
CA GLN A 53 -16.32 -7.98 -8.15
C GLN A 53 -16.75 -8.18 -6.69
N ALA A 54 -17.07 -9.41 -6.30
CA ALA A 54 -17.42 -9.80 -4.95
C ALA A 54 -16.95 -11.22 -4.63
N TYR A 55 -17.00 -11.58 -3.34
CA TYR A 55 -16.65 -12.91 -2.88
C TYR A 55 -17.71 -13.45 -1.93
N ALA A 56 -18.07 -14.74 -2.10
CA ALA A 56 -18.95 -15.45 -1.20
C ALA A 56 -18.15 -16.32 -0.23
N PHE A 57 -18.47 -16.23 1.07
CA PHE A 57 -17.82 -16.91 2.18
C PHE A 57 -18.84 -17.71 2.98
N SER A 58 -18.37 -18.72 3.72
CA SER A 58 -19.17 -19.29 4.81
C SER A 58 -19.37 -18.23 5.91
N ALA A 59 -20.57 -18.17 6.49
CA ALA A 59 -20.94 -17.13 7.45
C ALA A 59 -20.06 -17.10 8.71
N ASP A 60 -19.48 -18.21 9.10
CA ASP A 60 -18.58 -18.38 10.25
C ASP A 60 -17.12 -18.02 9.95
N ALA A 61 -16.76 -17.75 8.68
CA ALA A 61 -15.40 -17.45 8.26
C ALA A 61 -14.92 -16.04 8.63
N GLU A 62 -15.85 -15.12 8.96
CA GLU A 62 -15.55 -13.70 9.24
C GLU A 62 -14.67 -13.05 8.14
N GLY A 63 -14.95 -13.35 6.86
CA GLY A 63 -14.24 -12.81 5.70
C GLY A 63 -12.84 -13.38 5.44
N SER A 64 -12.46 -14.46 6.12
CA SER A 64 -11.15 -15.09 5.91
C SER A 64 -11.24 -16.21 4.85
N LEU A 65 -10.48 -16.06 3.74
CA LEU A 65 -10.40 -17.09 2.70
C LEU A 65 -9.92 -18.45 3.24
N ILE A 66 -9.00 -18.45 4.18
CA ILE A 66 -8.39 -19.67 4.73
C ILE A 66 -9.33 -20.42 5.69
N ARG A 67 -10.21 -19.68 6.38
CA ARG A 67 -11.16 -20.28 7.34
C ARG A 67 -12.47 -20.70 6.69
N SER A 68 -12.84 -20.06 5.62
CA SER A 68 -14.09 -20.31 4.91
C SER A 68 -14.04 -21.67 4.22
N LYS A 69 -15.15 -22.39 4.27
CA LYS A 69 -15.38 -23.68 3.62
C LYS A 69 -16.80 -23.74 3.08
N LEU A 70 -16.91 -23.92 1.80
CA LEU A 70 -18.17 -24.01 1.09
C LEU A 70 -18.18 -25.28 0.22
N PRO A 71 -19.26 -26.06 0.26
CA PRO A 71 -19.45 -27.16 -0.69
C PRO A 71 -19.44 -26.63 -2.12
N LEU A 72 -18.89 -27.41 -3.09
CA LEU A 72 -18.92 -26.99 -4.49
C LEU A 72 -20.34 -26.84 -5.03
N ALA A 73 -21.33 -27.56 -4.46
CA ALA A 73 -22.73 -27.42 -4.83
C ALA A 73 -23.30 -26.01 -4.60
N THR A 74 -22.65 -25.19 -3.75
CA THR A 74 -23.04 -23.79 -3.48
C THR A 74 -22.90 -22.90 -4.73
N GLU A 75 -22.08 -23.30 -5.71
CA GLU A 75 -21.90 -22.60 -6.98
C GLU A 75 -23.25 -22.37 -7.68
N SER A 76 -24.01 -23.44 -7.95
CA SER A 76 -25.30 -23.37 -8.61
C SER A 76 -26.35 -22.57 -7.79
N GLU A 77 -26.25 -22.59 -6.45
CA GLU A 77 -27.10 -21.78 -5.59
C GLU A 77 -26.78 -20.28 -5.76
N LEU A 78 -25.48 -19.92 -5.83
CA LEU A 78 -25.00 -18.56 -6.02
C LEU A 78 -25.39 -18.02 -7.41
N GLU A 79 -25.24 -18.82 -8.46
CA GLU A 79 -25.65 -18.45 -9.83
C GLU A 79 -27.16 -18.26 -9.97
N SER A 80 -27.95 -18.89 -9.11
CA SER A 80 -29.40 -18.66 -9.04
C SER A 80 -29.79 -17.33 -8.40
N VAL A 81 -28.85 -16.63 -7.72
CA VAL A 81 -29.08 -15.33 -7.10
C VAL A 81 -29.18 -14.26 -8.18
N SER A 82 -30.25 -13.48 -8.16
CA SER A 82 -30.42 -12.38 -9.11
C SER A 82 -29.28 -11.38 -9.00
N GLY A 83 -28.60 -11.12 -10.11
CA GLY A 83 -27.47 -10.20 -10.18
C GLY A 83 -26.09 -10.88 -10.14
N VAL A 84 -26.00 -12.19 -9.94
CA VAL A 84 -24.79 -12.99 -10.13
C VAL A 84 -24.80 -13.53 -11.57
N GLU A 85 -23.74 -13.28 -12.33
CA GLU A 85 -23.56 -13.80 -13.69
C GLU A 85 -22.75 -15.07 -13.69
N GLU A 86 -21.74 -15.16 -12.80
CA GLU A 86 -20.83 -16.30 -12.67
C GLU A 86 -20.35 -16.42 -11.24
N ALA A 87 -20.17 -17.66 -10.77
CA ALA A 87 -19.57 -17.99 -9.49
C ALA A 87 -18.46 -19.01 -9.69
N THR A 88 -17.20 -18.65 -9.44
CA THR A 88 -16.06 -19.55 -9.60
C THR A 88 -15.58 -20.03 -8.24
N ALA A 89 -15.49 -21.35 -8.05
CA ALA A 89 -14.95 -21.94 -6.84
C ALA A 89 -13.44 -21.69 -6.71
N ILE A 90 -13.01 -21.16 -5.56
CA ILE A 90 -11.61 -20.89 -5.26
C ILE A 90 -11.22 -21.60 -3.96
N GLY A 91 -10.19 -22.46 -4.02
CA GLY A 91 -9.54 -23.07 -2.86
C GLY A 91 -8.33 -22.24 -2.44
N ALA A 92 -8.01 -22.20 -1.15
CA ALA A 92 -6.82 -21.53 -0.62
C ALA A 92 -6.14 -22.39 0.46
N LEU A 93 -4.83 -22.66 0.28
CA LEU A 93 -4.01 -23.48 1.16
C LEU A 93 -2.67 -22.81 1.42
N ILE A 94 -2.40 -22.44 2.67
CA ILE A 94 -1.06 -22.02 3.09
C ILE A 94 -0.19 -23.27 3.28
N THR A 95 0.96 -23.28 2.60
CA THR A 95 1.89 -24.42 2.62
C THR A 95 3.32 -23.97 2.30
N THR A 96 4.23 -24.93 2.14
CA THR A 96 5.64 -24.69 1.78
C THR A 96 6.00 -25.45 0.52
N THR A 97 6.98 -24.95 -0.23
CA THR A 97 7.62 -25.66 -1.33
C THR A 97 9.13 -25.76 -1.13
N SER A 98 9.71 -26.85 -1.58
CA SER A 98 11.16 -27.02 -1.67
C SER A 98 11.71 -26.74 -3.09
N SER A 99 10.87 -26.29 -4.02
CA SER A 99 11.27 -26.06 -5.42
C SER A 99 12.15 -24.82 -5.60
N VAL A 100 12.25 -23.97 -4.58
CA VAL A 100 13.19 -22.83 -4.55
C VAL A 100 14.32 -23.09 -3.57
N PRO A 101 15.53 -22.50 -3.78
CA PRO A 101 16.65 -22.65 -2.86
C PRO A 101 16.28 -22.18 -1.44
N GLY A 102 16.42 -23.06 -0.45
CA GLY A 102 16.07 -22.78 0.94
C GLY A 102 14.59 -23.00 1.30
N GLY A 103 13.76 -23.35 0.33
CA GLY A 103 12.30 -23.47 0.50
C GLY A 103 11.60 -22.11 0.55
N ALA A 104 10.30 -22.09 0.31
CA ALA A 104 9.46 -20.90 0.45
C ALA A 104 8.09 -21.27 0.99
N ASP A 105 7.55 -20.38 1.81
CA ASP A 105 6.12 -20.38 2.17
C ASP A 105 5.32 -19.75 1.02
N LEU A 106 4.17 -20.34 0.70
CA LEU A 106 3.29 -19.86 -0.35
C LEU A 106 1.84 -20.18 -0.04
N VAL A 107 0.93 -19.57 -0.79
CA VAL A 107 -0.48 -19.93 -0.80
C VAL A 107 -0.80 -20.59 -2.14
N VAL A 108 -1.20 -21.83 -2.12
CA VAL A 108 -1.77 -22.48 -3.31
C VAL A 108 -3.22 -22.07 -3.42
N MET A 109 -3.57 -21.49 -4.55
CA MET A 109 -4.92 -21.11 -4.95
C MET A 109 -5.40 -22.07 -6.04
N GLY A 110 -6.47 -22.84 -5.73
CA GLY A 110 -7.12 -23.70 -6.70
C GLY A 110 -8.33 -23.02 -7.28
N PHE A 111 -8.58 -23.13 -8.59
CA PHE A 111 -9.78 -22.58 -9.23
C PHE A 111 -10.29 -23.51 -10.33
N VAL A 112 -11.55 -23.38 -10.71
CA VAL A 112 -12.10 -24.08 -11.88
C VAL A 112 -11.65 -23.32 -13.12
N PRO A 113 -10.85 -23.94 -14.02
CA PRO A 113 -10.33 -23.25 -15.20
C PRO A 113 -11.39 -23.21 -16.31
N GLU A 114 -12.20 -22.16 -16.31
CA GLU A 114 -13.21 -21.83 -17.33
C GLU A 114 -12.72 -20.72 -18.26
N ALA A 115 -13.59 -20.23 -19.15
CA ALA A 115 -13.20 -19.24 -20.16
C ALA A 115 -12.78 -17.89 -19.53
N ASP A 116 -13.50 -17.41 -18.53
CA ASP A 116 -13.24 -16.14 -17.82
C ASP A 116 -13.53 -16.28 -16.30
N PRO A 117 -12.76 -17.08 -15.55
CA PRO A 117 -13.08 -17.39 -14.17
C PRO A 117 -13.02 -16.13 -13.29
N ALA A 118 -14.05 -15.92 -12.48
CA ALA A 118 -14.07 -14.82 -11.52
C ALA A 118 -13.14 -15.11 -10.32
N GLY A 119 -12.37 -14.11 -9.87
CA GLY A 119 -11.53 -14.21 -8.69
C GLY A 119 -10.11 -14.72 -8.91
N VAL A 120 -9.69 -14.86 -10.15
CA VAL A 120 -8.32 -15.19 -10.53
C VAL A 120 -7.47 -13.91 -10.73
N PRO A 121 -6.12 -14.01 -10.78
CA PRO A 121 -5.26 -12.85 -11.02
C PRO A 121 -5.61 -12.13 -12.31
N GLY A 122 -5.86 -10.82 -12.22
CA GLY A 122 -6.17 -9.99 -13.38
C GLY A 122 -4.96 -9.62 -14.23
N THR A 123 -3.73 -9.88 -13.76
CA THR A 123 -2.49 -9.53 -14.48
C THR A 123 -1.60 -10.74 -14.65
N VAL A 124 -1.45 -11.18 -15.89
CA VAL A 124 -0.47 -12.20 -16.30
C VAL A 124 0.70 -11.50 -16.98
N LEU A 125 1.92 -11.69 -16.47
CA LEU A 125 3.14 -11.10 -17.00
C LEU A 125 3.73 -11.91 -18.14
N GLU A 126 3.77 -13.23 -17.93
CA GLU A 126 4.36 -14.18 -18.89
C GLU A 126 3.52 -15.45 -18.93
N GLY A 127 3.40 -16.07 -20.09
CA GLY A 127 2.62 -17.27 -20.27
C GLY A 127 1.12 -17.05 -20.16
N ARG A 128 0.43 -17.91 -19.40
CA ARG A 128 -1.02 -17.88 -19.19
C ARG A 128 -1.42 -18.45 -17.83
N LEU A 129 -2.65 -18.25 -17.42
CA LEU A 129 -3.25 -19.06 -16.34
C LEU A 129 -3.47 -20.49 -16.84
N PRO A 130 -3.44 -21.50 -15.95
CA PRO A 130 -3.81 -22.87 -16.26
C PRO A 130 -5.22 -22.92 -16.88
N GLY A 131 -5.33 -23.61 -18.00
CA GLY A 131 -6.62 -23.85 -18.68
C GLY A 131 -7.15 -25.25 -18.45
N PRO A 132 -8.34 -25.61 -18.99
CA PRO A 132 -8.91 -26.95 -18.89
C PRO A 132 -8.01 -28.05 -19.48
N ASP A 133 -7.19 -27.68 -20.47
CA ASP A 133 -6.23 -28.58 -21.13
C ASP A 133 -4.87 -28.71 -20.39
N ASP A 134 -4.70 -28.01 -19.26
CA ASP A 134 -3.48 -27.99 -18.45
C ASP A 134 -3.71 -28.60 -17.06
N PRO A 135 -4.00 -29.90 -16.94
CA PRO A 135 -4.33 -30.51 -15.65
C PRO A 135 -3.18 -30.44 -14.63
N ASN A 136 -1.95 -30.29 -15.09
CA ASN A 136 -0.75 -30.17 -14.27
C ASN A 136 -0.08 -28.78 -14.47
N GLY A 137 -0.83 -27.76 -14.80
CA GLY A 137 -0.35 -26.40 -14.97
C GLY A 137 -0.48 -25.56 -13.72
N VAL A 138 0.51 -24.69 -13.45
CA VAL A 138 0.45 -23.71 -12.37
C VAL A 138 0.94 -22.36 -12.85
N ALA A 139 0.27 -21.29 -12.46
CA ALA A 139 0.77 -19.91 -12.60
C ALA A 139 1.29 -19.44 -11.24
N VAL A 140 2.51 -18.91 -11.20
CA VAL A 140 3.18 -18.51 -9.97
C VAL A 140 3.31 -17.00 -9.87
N ASP A 141 3.32 -16.49 -8.66
CA ASP A 141 3.63 -15.09 -8.39
C ASP A 141 5.05 -14.73 -8.86
N ARG A 142 5.24 -13.50 -9.33
CA ARG A 142 6.54 -12.97 -9.79
C ARG A 142 7.66 -13.24 -8.79
N SER A 143 7.39 -13.11 -7.50
CA SER A 143 8.42 -13.30 -6.47
C SER A 143 8.93 -14.74 -6.39
N LEU A 144 8.12 -15.75 -6.75
CA LEU A 144 8.56 -17.14 -6.91
C LEU A 144 9.34 -17.33 -8.21
N ALA A 145 8.92 -16.66 -9.29
CA ALA A 145 9.63 -16.69 -10.56
C ALA A 145 11.04 -16.08 -10.43
N ASP A 146 11.19 -14.97 -9.71
CA ASP A 146 12.47 -14.32 -9.40
C ASP A 146 13.40 -15.21 -8.54
N GLN A 147 12.84 -16.17 -7.80
CA GLN A 147 13.56 -17.17 -7.02
C GLN A 147 13.89 -18.45 -7.84
N GLY A 148 13.57 -18.47 -9.13
CA GLY A 148 13.92 -19.56 -10.06
C GLY A 148 12.75 -20.45 -10.50
N LEU A 149 11.51 -20.18 -10.07
CA LEU A 149 10.30 -20.88 -10.54
C LEU A 149 9.68 -20.18 -11.76
N GLY A 150 10.48 -19.96 -12.81
CA GLY A 150 10.03 -19.39 -14.08
C GLY A 150 9.29 -20.40 -14.98
N LEU A 151 8.81 -19.92 -16.14
CA LEU A 151 8.11 -20.77 -17.12
C LEU A 151 8.85 -22.07 -17.44
N GLY A 152 8.10 -23.17 -17.47
CA GLY A 152 8.62 -24.53 -17.78
C GLY A 152 9.35 -25.21 -16.63
N THR A 153 9.53 -24.56 -15.49
CA THR A 153 10.06 -25.21 -14.28
C THR A 153 8.97 -25.96 -13.54
N THR A 154 9.31 -26.70 -12.49
CA THR A 154 8.36 -27.51 -11.73
C THR A 154 8.21 -26.99 -10.32
N LEU A 155 6.97 -26.70 -9.92
CA LEU A 155 6.57 -26.45 -8.53
C LEU A 155 6.14 -27.77 -7.90
N ALA A 156 6.71 -28.14 -6.76
CA ALA A 156 6.34 -29.31 -5.99
C ALA A 156 5.80 -28.92 -4.61
N VAL A 157 4.61 -29.42 -4.26
CA VAL A 157 3.93 -29.21 -2.99
C VAL A 157 3.40 -30.54 -2.48
N GLY A 158 3.83 -30.99 -1.30
CA GLY A 158 3.40 -32.26 -0.71
C GLY A 158 3.71 -33.51 -1.55
N GLY A 159 4.62 -33.39 -2.54
CA GLY A 159 4.93 -34.46 -3.50
C GLY A 159 4.11 -34.42 -4.79
N VAL A 160 3.11 -33.55 -4.90
CA VAL A 160 2.43 -33.23 -6.16
C VAL A 160 3.26 -32.23 -6.93
N SER A 161 3.44 -32.45 -8.23
CA SER A 161 4.32 -31.65 -9.09
C SER A 161 3.56 -31.03 -10.25
N GLU A 162 3.66 -29.71 -10.40
CA GLU A 162 2.99 -28.91 -11.44
C GLU A 162 4.02 -28.17 -12.29
N VAL A 163 3.75 -28.00 -13.57
CA VAL A 163 4.61 -27.25 -14.49
C VAL A 163 4.18 -25.79 -14.50
N VAL A 164 5.13 -24.88 -14.33
CA VAL A 164 4.86 -23.45 -14.40
C VAL A 164 4.52 -23.04 -15.84
N VAL A 165 3.28 -22.65 -16.08
CA VAL A 165 2.74 -22.23 -17.38
C VAL A 165 2.49 -20.74 -17.46
N GLY A 166 2.57 -20.03 -16.33
CA GLY A 166 2.41 -18.59 -16.26
C GLY A 166 3.08 -17.94 -15.06
N VAL A 167 3.32 -16.65 -15.18
CA VAL A 167 3.80 -15.78 -14.10
C VAL A 167 2.79 -14.65 -13.95
N VAL A 168 2.28 -14.45 -12.74
CA VAL A 168 1.30 -13.43 -12.39
C VAL A 168 1.92 -12.34 -11.53
N ASP A 169 1.32 -11.15 -11.57
CA ASP A 169 1.74 -10.00 -10.76
C ASP A 169 0.65 -9.59 -9.78
N ASP A 170 1.08 -8.95 -8.69
CA ASP A 170 0.17 -8.39 -7.69
C ASP A 170 -0.85 -9.42 -7.18
N ALA A 171 -0.38 -10.65 -6.97
CA ALA A 171 -1.21 -11.79 -6.61
C ALA A 171 -0.92 -12.36 -5.20
N GLY A 172 -0.12 -11.67 -4.37
CA GLY A 172 0.21 -12.12 -3.02
C GLY A 172 -0.99 -12.14 -2.06
N TYR A 173 -0.98 -13.05 -1.09
CA TYR A 173 -1.98 -13.17 -0.05
C TYR A 173 -1.34 -13.29 1.33
N GLN A 174 -1.71 -12.42 2.28
CA GLN A 174 -1.14 -12.33 3.64
C GLN A 174 0.41 -12.16 3.66
N GLY A 175 0.97 -11.51 2.64
CA GLY A 175 2.42 -11.34 2.50
C GLY A 175 3.16 -12.55 1.95
N LEU A 176 2.45 -13.60 1.57
CA LEU A 176 2.99 -14.79 0.92
C LEU A 176 2.73 -14.74 -0.59
N PRO A 177 3.67 -15.25 -1.41
CA PRO A 177 3.43 -15.43 -2.84
C PRO A 177 2.36 -16.49 -3.07
N THR A 178 1.67 -16.40 -4.21
CA THR A 178 0.64 -17.36 -4.59
C THR A 178 1.08 -18.26 -5.75
N ALA A 179 0.48 -19.43 -5.80
CA ALA A 179 0.55 -20.35 -6.93
C ALA A 179 -0.87 -20.77 -7.31
N TRP A 180 -1.28 -20.53 -8.55
CA TRP A 180 -2.63 -20.72 -9.05
C TRP A 180 -2.70 -21.95 -9.95
N THR A 181 -3.51 -22.93 -9.60
CA THR A 181 -3.62 -24.20 -10.31
C THR A 181 -5.09 -24.63 -10.43
N GLY A 182 -5.37 -25.66 -11.20
CA GLY A 182 -6.71 -26.25 -11.29
C GLY A 182 -7.19 -26.78 -9.93
N LEU A 183 -8.51 -26.76 -9.71
CA LEU A 183 -9.12 -27.15 -8.44
C LEU A 183 -8.84 -28.62 -8.08
N ASP A 184 -8.70 -29.51 -9.06
CA ASP A 184 -8.35 -30.91 -8.84
C ASP A 184 -6.91 -31.05 -8.32
N ALA A 185 -5.94 -30.41 -8.97
CA ALA A 185 -4.54 -30.40 -8.53
C ALA A 185 -4.39 -29.74 -7.15
N TYR A 186 -5.14 -28.68 -6.86
CA TYR A 186 -5.25 -28.10 -5.52
C TYR A 186 -5.75 -29.13 -4.49
N GLY A 187 -6.80 -29.91 -4.84
CA GLY A 187 -7.33 -30.96 -3.99
C GLY A 187 -6.29 -32.01 -3.64
N ASP A 188 -5.51 -32.44 -4.63
CA ASP A 188 -4.41 -33.41 -4.46
C ASP A 188 -3.29 -32.86 -3.58
N MET A 189 -2.87 -31.61 -3.80
CA MET A 189 -1.89 -30.90 -2.94
C MET A 189 -2.40 -30.76 -1.51
N ARG A 190 -3.68 -30.38 -1.33
CA ARG A 190 -4.30 -30.25 0.00
C ARG A 190 -4.32 -31.58 0.73
N ALA A 191 -4.69 -32.71 0.06
CA ALA A 191 -4.69 -34.04 0.62
C ALA A 191 -3.28 -34.55 0.96
N ALA A 192 -2.30 -34.21 0.12
CA ALA A 192 -0.89 -34.56 0.34
C ALA A 192 -0.26 -33.86 1.53
N VAL A 193 -0.56 -32.55 1.70
CA VAL A 193 -0.03 -31.71 2.81
C VAL A 193 -0.81 -31.95 4.10
N ARG A 194 -2.11 -32.23 4.00
CA ARG A 194 -3.03 -32.44 5.12
C ARG A 194 -3.78 -33.77 4.97
N PRO A 195 -3.23 -34.89 5.48
CA PRO A 195 -3.80 -36.21 5.30
C PRO A 195 -5.24 -36.37 5.80
N GLU A 196 -5.71 -35.51 6.70
CA GLU A 196 -7.10 -35.48 7.17
C GLU A 196 -8.12 -35.20 6.06
N PHE A 197 -7.68 -34.59 4.94
CA PHE A 197 -8.53 -34.36 3.78
C PHE A 197 -8.45 -35.42 2.70
N ALA A 198 -7.59 -36.43 2.88
CA ALA A 198 -7.46 -37.52 1.90
C ALA A 198 -8.77 -38.27 1.74
N GLY A 199 -9.26 -38.40 0.52
CA GLY A 199 -10.53 -39.04 0.19
C GLY A 199 -11.79 -38.26 0.55
N GLN A 200 -11.64 -36.99 1.01
CA GLN A 200 -12.77 -36.08 1.18
C GLN A 200 -13.01 -35.29 -0.12
N PRO A 201 -14.28 -34.91 -0.39
CA PRO A 201 -14.58 -34.01 -1.50
C PRO A 201 -13.77 -32.68 -1.38
N THR A 202 -13.34 -32.16 -2.51
CA THR A 202 -12.74 -30.82 -2.54
C THR A 202 -13.83 -29.79 -2.22
N GLU A 203 -13.54 -28.89 -1.28
CA GLU A 203 -14.39 -27.78 -0.91
C GLU A 203 -13.75 -26.49 -1.43
N ALA A 204 -14.56 -25.52 -1.82
CA ALA A 204 -14.10 -24.17 -2.07
C ALA A 204 -13.82 -23.46 -0.74
N SER A 205 -12.79 -22.66 -0.70
CA SER A 205 -12.60 -21.69 0.37
C SER A 205 -13.60 -20.53 0.20
N VAL A 206 -13.73 -20.02 -1.02
CA VAL A 206 -14.65 -18.95 -1.39
C VAL A 206 -15.14 -19.15 -2.81
N PHE A 207 -16.18 -18.43 -3.19
CA PHE A 207 -16.52 -18.25 -4.60
C PHE A 207 -16.23 -16.81 -5.01
N GLY A 208 -15.45 -16.64 -6.09
CA GLY A 208 -15.32 -15.38 -6.78
C GLY A 208 -16.57 -15.13 -7.62
N LEU A 209 -17.13 -13.94 -7.56
CA LEU A 209 -18.38 -13.60 -8.23
C LEU A 209 -18.16 -12.54 -9.31
N ALA A 210 -18.66 -12.81 -10.51
CA ALA A 210 -18.94 -11.80 -11.52
C ALA A 210 -20.38 -11.32 -11.35
N LEU A 211 -20.59 -10.01 -11.31
CA LEU A 211 -21.88 -9.39 -11.06
C LEU A 211 -22.39 -8.70 -12.33
N ALA A 212 -23.70 -8.70 -12.52
CA ALA A 212 -24.33 -7.98 -13.59
C ALA A 212 -24.09 -6.47 -13.50
N ASP A 213 -24.13 -5.77 -14.62
CA ASP A 213 -23.89 -4.34 -14.68
C ASP A 213 -24.78 -3.55 -13.71
N GLY A 214 -24.15 -2.76 -12.85
CA GLY A 214 -24.84 -1.90 -11.87
C GLY A 214 -25.31 -2.59 -10.60
N VAL A 215 -25.02 -3.89 -10.41
CA VAL A 215 -25.30 -4.65 -9.19
C VAL A 215 -24.09 -4.53 -8.25
N SER A 216 -24.33 -4.33 -6.97
CA SER A 216 -23.30 -4.35 -5.92
C SER A 216 -23.45 -5.58 -5.03
N ALA A 217 -22.40 -5.93 -4.28
CA ALA A 217 -22.43 -7.04 -3.33
C ALA A 217 -23.55 -6.89 -2.28
N ASP A 218 -23.86 -5.64 -1.89
CA ASP A 218 -24.90 -5.33 -0.90
C ASP A 218 -26.33 -5.55 -1.43
N ASP A 219 -26.52 -5.60 -2.75
CA ASP A 219 -27.82 -5.83 -3.38
C ASP A 219 -28.19 -7.31 -3.46
N LEU A 220 -27.21 -8.20 -3.21
CA LEU A 220 -27.41 -9.63 -3.33
C LEU A 220 -28.11 -10.23 -2.11
N ALA A 221 -28.94 -11.25 -2.36
CA ALA A 221 -29.57 -12.06 -1.32
C ALA A 221 -28.97 -13.48 -1.33
N PRO A 222 -27.80 -13.71 -0.68
CA PRO A 222 -27.10 -14.99 -0.76
C PRO A 222 -27.89 -16.13 -0.06
N PRO A 223 -27.59 -17.40 -0.37
CA PRO A 223 -28.15 -18.54 0.29
C PRO A 223 -27.87 -18.55 1.82
N ALA A 224 -28.65 -19.33 2.56
CA ALA A 224 -28.46 -19.47 4.01
C ALA A 224 -27.07 -20.01 4.36
N GLY A 225 -26.37 -19.38 5.30
CA GLY A 225 -25.01 -19.76 5.70
C GLY A 225 -23.90 -19.20 4.80
N VAL A 226 -24.25 -18.40 3.79
CA VAL A 226 -23.31 -17.69 2.91
C VAL A 226 -23.39 -16.20 3.16
N VAL A 227 -22.25 -15.52 3.17
CA VAL A 227 -22.11 -14.06 3.22
C VAL A 227 -21.35 -13.60 1.99
N VAL A 228 -21.87 -12.56 1.33
CA VAL A 228 -21.17 -11.94 0.19
C VAL A 228 -20.57 -10.61 0.64
N ALA A 229 -19.33 -10.37 0.24
CA ALA A 229 -18.63 -9.12 0.47
C ALA A 229 -18.07 -8.58 -0.84
N SER A 230 -18.03 -7.25 -0.99
CA SER A 230 -17.35 -6.63 -2.12
C SER A 230 -15.87 -7.02 -2.18
N ASN A 231 -15.26 -6.92 -3.35
CA ASN A 231 -13.80 -7.10 -3.47
C ASN A 231 -13.05 -6.22 -2.45
N THR A 232 -13.48 -4.95 -2.29
CA THR A 232 -12.87 -4.01 -1.34
C THR A 232 -13.00 -4.46 0.12
N ASP A 233 -14.17 -4.89 0.55
CA ASP A 233 -14.38 -5.36 1.92
C ASP A 233 -13.63 -6.66 2.17
N THR A 234 -13.55 -7.51 1.16
CA THR A 234 -12.83 -8.78 1.23
C THR A 234 -11.34 -8.56 1.48
N TYR A 235 -10.63 -7.74 0.69
CA TYR A 235 -9.21 -7.54 0.96
C TYR A 235 -8.95 -6.74 2.24
N LEU A 236 -9.88 -5.89 2.68
CA LEU A 236 -9.78 -5.19 3.97
C LEU A 236 -10.09 -6.11 5.17
N SER A 237 -10.79 -7.23 4.96
CA SER A 237 -11.07 -8.23 6.01
C SER A 237 -9.92 -9.23 6.21
N ILE A 238 -8.93 -9.25 5.31
CA ILE A 238 -7.73 -10.07 5.48
C ILE A 238 -7.09 -9.74 6.84
N PRO A 239 -6.82 -10.75 7.70
CA PRO A 239 -6.31 -10.52 9.06
C PRO A 239 -5.05 -9.65 9.09
N GLY A 240 -5.07 -8.61 9.91
CA GLY A 240 -3.94 -7.70 10.09
C GLY A 240 -3.89 -6.52 9.10
N VAL A 241 -4.56 -6.57 7.96
CA VAL A 241 -4.48 -5.52 6.92
C VAL A 241 -5.02 -4.18 7.41
N ARG A 242 -6.19 -4.17 8.03
CA ARG A 242 -6.84 -2.95 8.55
C ARG A 242 -6.06 -2.32 9.70
N GLU A 243 -5.62 -3.14 10.64
CA GLU A 243 -4.85 -2.73 11.81
C GLU A 243 -3.49 -2.18 11.40
N GLN A 244 -2.80 -2.86 10.49
CA GLN A 244 -1.51 -2.43 9.96
C GLN A 244 -1.60 -1.10 9.23
N LYS A 245 -2.58 -0.95 8.32
CA LYS A 245 -2.83 0.30 7.59
C LYS A 245 -3.16 1.45 8.55
N SER A 246 -3.98 1.20 9.58
CA SER A 246 -4.31 2.19 10.60
C SER A 246 -3.08 2.62 11.39
N SER A 247 -2.26 1.68 11.84
CA SER A 247 -1.04 1.94 12.62
C SER A 247 0.00 2.71 11.81
N LEU A 248 0.25 2.31 10.56
CA LEU A 248 1.19 3.00 9.67
C LEU A 248 0.73 4.42 9.36
N ASN A 249 -0.55 4.62 9.06
CA ASN A 249 -1.12 5.95 8.84
C ASN A 249 -0.99 6.84 10.08
N ALA A 250 -1.23 6.30 11.28
CA ALA A 250 -1.06 7.06 12.52
C ALA A 250 0.39 7.54 12.70
N ILE A 251 1.39 6.70 12.40
CA ILE A 251 2.82 7.06 12.46
C ILE A 251 3.14 8.14 11.41
N ILE A 252 2.64 8.00 10.19
CA ILE A 252 2.84 8.98 9.10
C ILE A 252 2.25 10.33 9.50
N TYR A 253 1.00 10.37 9.97
CA TYR A 253 0.37 11.64 10.39
C TYR A 253 1.06 12.27 11.61
N ALA A 254 1.49 11.47 12.58
CA ALA A 254 2.27 11.98 13.71
C ALA A 254 3.61 12.58 13.23
N SER A 255 4.31 11.92 12.32
CA SER A 255 5.56 12.41 11.73
C SER A 255 5.37 13.73 10.97
N LEU A 256 4.27 13.85 10.22
CA LEU A 256 3.92 15.10 9.52
C LEU A 256 3.56 16.23 10.49
N ALA A 257 2.88 15.93 11.60
CA ALA A 257 2.61 16.91 12.65
C ALA A 257 3.91 17.42 13.28
N VAL A 258 4.87 16.53 13.54
CA VAL A 258 6.22 16.88 14.03
C VAL A 258 6.95 17.73 12.99
N ALA A 259 6.90 17.39 11.70
CA ALA A 259 7.50 18.19 10.64
C ALA A 259 6.93 19.64 10.62
N GLY A 260 5.60 19.76 10.68
CA GLY A 260 4.93 21.06 10.76
C GLY A 260 5.34 21.87 11.99
N LEU A 261 5.46 21.22 13.16
CA LEU A 261 5.90 21.84 14.39
C LEU A 261 7.37 22.32 14.30
N VAL A 262 8.26 21.51 13.75
CA VAL A 262 9.68 21.86 13.53
C VAL A 262 9.78 23.09 12.63
N VAL A 263 9.00 23.14 11.53
CA VAL A 263 8.94 24.32 10.65
C VAL A 263 8.41 25.53 11.41
N ALA A 264 7.31 25.39 12.15
CA ALA A 264 6.72 26.47 12.92
C ALA A 264 7.70 27.07 13.96
N LEU A 265 8.38 26.22 14.73
CA LEU A 265 9.37 26.64 15.72
C LEU A 265 10.56 27.35 15.06
N PHE A 266 11.09 26.77 13.98
CA PHE A 266 12.22 27.37 13.27
C PHE A 266 11.88 28.76 12.72
N PHE A 267 10.78 28.89 11.99
CA PHE A 267 10.40 30.20 11.45
C PHE A 267 9.95 31.19 12.53
N ALA A 268 9.43 30.69 13.66
CA ALA A 268 9.19 31.54 14.82
C ALA A 268 10.51 32.13 15.39
N LEU A 269 11.58 31.34 15.44
CA LEU A 269 12.91 31.81 15.84
C LEU A 269 13.49 32.83 14.83
N VAL A 270 13.35 32.56 13.52
CA VAL A 270 13.75 33.49 12.46
C VAL A 270 13.04 34.84 12.59
N VAL A 271 11.73 34.79 12.87
CA VAL A 271 10.93 36.03 13.06
C VAL A 271 11.37 36.78 14.30
N LEU A 272 11.65 36.10 15.41
CA LEU A 272 12.14 36.73 16.64
C LEU A 272 13.51 37.40 16.46
N GLU A 273 14.43 36.71 15.80
CA GLU A 273 15.78 37.23 15.52
C GLU A 273 15.76 38.46 14.60
N LYS A 274 14.80 38.52 13.68
CA LYS A 274 14.65 39.60 12.72
C LYS A 274 13.60 40.64 13.16
N ARG A 275 13.20 40.66 14.44
CA ARG A 275 12.13 41.51 14.95
C ARG A 275 12.40 43.00 14.65
N GLU A 276 13.61 43.49 14.89
CA GLU A 276 13.99 44.88 14.65
C GLU A 276 13.93 45.25 13.16
N LEU A 277 14.45 44.36 12.29
CA LEU A 277 14.37 44.56 10.84
C LEU A 277 12.90 44.60 10.34
N PHE A 278 12.05 43.71 10.84
CA PHE A 278 10.63 43.69 10.47
C PHE A 278 9.89 44.93 11.00
N ALA A 279 10.25 45.40 12.20
CA ALA A 279 9.70 46.64 12.76
C ALA A 279 10.10 47.88 11.90
N ALA A 280 11.38 47.99 11.52
CA ALA A 280 11.86 49.04 10.64
C ALA A 280 11.18 49.02 9.26
N LEU A 281 11.04 47.86 8.64
CA LEU A 281 10.34 47.71 7.35
C LEU A 281 8.85 48.04 7.45
N LYS A 282 8.18 47.73 8.58
CA LYS A 282 6.80 48.15 8.83
C LYS A 282 6.70 49.70 8.98
N ALA A 283 7.63 50.32 9.68
CA ALA A 283 7.69 51.75 9.81
C ALA A 283 7.88 52.46 8.45
N LEU A 284 8.58 51.81 7.50
CA LEU A 284 8.74 52.28 6.11
C LEU A 284 7.54 51.91 5.21
N GLY A 285 6.44 51.36 5.78
CA GLY A 285 5.20 51.07 5.06
C GLY A 285 5.10 49.69 4.45
N ALA A 286 6.00 48.73 4.78
CA ALA A 286 5.87 47.36 4.32
C ALA A 286 4.68 46.69 5.00
N SER A 287 3.76 46.09 4.21
CA SER A 287 2.61 45.38 4.74
C SER A 287 3.05 44.03 5.39
N THR A 288 2.35 43.65 6.46
CA THR A 288 2.57 42.37 7.15
C THR A 288 2.48 41.16 6.18
N GLY A 289 1.59 41.25 5.16
CA GLY A 289 1.45 40.20 4.14
C GLY A 289 2.69 40.06 3.26
N LYS A 290 3.37 41.17 2.88
CA LYS A 290 4.62 41.12 2.08
C LYS A 290 5.76 40.51 2.89
N LEU A 291 5.89 40.87 4.16
CA LEU A 291 6.90 40.30 5.06
C LEU A 291 6.65 38.82 5.33
N GLY A 292 5.39 38.46 5.61
CA GLY A 292 4.97 37.07 5.82
C GLY A 292 5.13 36.22 4.57
N GLY A 293 4.81 36.75 3.39
CA GLY A 293 5.00 36.06 2.12
C GLY A 293 6.46 35.62 1.87
N GLY A 294 7.42 36.46 2.29
CA GLY A 294 8.85 36.10 2.23
C GLY A 294 9.20 34.91 3.12
N VAL A 295 8.63 34.83 4.33
CA VAL A 295 8.83 33.72 5.27
C VAL A 295 8.20 32.43 4.72
N VAL A 296 6.97 32.52 4.19
CA VAL A 296 6.29 31.35 3.59
C VAL A 296 7.06 30.83 2.38
N LEU A 297 7.57 31.71 1.52
CA LEU A 297 8.37 31.31 0.35
C LEU A 297 9.67 30.59 0.78
N GLN A 298 10.31 31.04 1.86
CA GLN A 298 11.49 30.37 2.41
C GLN A 298 11.11 28.99 2.99
N ALA A 299 9.95 28.87 3.64
CA ALA A 299 9.46 27.59 4.14
C ALA A 299 9.18 26.59 3.01
N ILE A 300 8.53 27.06 1.94
CA ILE A 300 8.31 26.23 0.73
C ILE A 300 9.64 25.77 0.15
N GLY A 301 10.61 26.69 -0.02
CA GLY A 301 11.93 26.33 -0.53
C GLY A 301 12.64 25.30 0.33
N ALA A 302 12.62 25.45 1.65
CA ALA A 302 13.24 24.50 2.58
C ALA A 302 12.52 23.13 2.56
N THR A 303 11.19 23.11 2.58
CA THR A 303 10.41 21.86 2.56
C THR A 303 10.52 21.13 1.22
N VAL A 304 10.49 21.84 0.09
CA VAL A 304 10.70 21.23 -1.24
C VAL A 304 12.09 20.61 -1.34
N THR A 305 13.12 21.33 -0.89
CA THR A 305 14.50 20.79 -0.87
C THR A 305 14.58 19.55 0.05
N ALA A 306 13.92 19.60 1.21
CA ALA A 306 13.86 18.47 2.14
C ALA A 306 13.17 17.25 1.53
N VAL A 307 12.08 17.47 0.78
CA VAL A 307 11.37 16.39 0.04
C VAL A 307 12.29 15.77 -1.01
N LEU A 308 12.99 16.58 -1.81
CA LEU A 308 13.90 16.07 -2.84
C LEU A 308 15.04 15.23 -2.22
N VAL A 309 15.67 15.73 -1.16
CA VAL A 309 16.75 15.01 -0.47
C VAL A 309 16.24 13.74 0.22
N GLY A 310 15.12 13.84 0.95
CA GLY A 310 14.51 12.70 1.63
C GLY A 310 14.03 11.62 0.66
N ALA A 311 13.41 12.01 -0.47
CA ALA A 311 12.96 11.08 -1.51
C ALA A 311 14.14 10.38 -2.19
N THR A 312 15.21 11.11 -2.50
CA THR A 312 16.42 10.51 -3.07
C THR A 312 17.04 9.50 -2.11
N ALA A 313 17.13 9.83 -0.82
CA ALA A 313 17.64 8.93 0.19
C ALA A 313 16.74 7.68 0.35
N ALA A 314 15.42 7.83 0.36
CA ALA A 314 14.48 6.71 0.43
C ALA A 314 14.57 5.80 -0.80
N TRP A 315 14.71 6.37 -1.99
CA TRP A 315 14.90 5.62 -3.22
C TRP A 315 16.21 4.81 -3.20
N VAL A 316 17.32 5.42 -2.75
CA VAL A 316 18.62 4.73 -2.62
C VAL A 316 18.51 3.57 -1.65
N VAL A 317 17.84 3.75 -0.51
CA VAL A 317 17.61 2.66 0.46
C VAL A 317 16.82 1.54 -0.19
N GLY A 318 15.75 1.84 -0.96
CA GLY A 318 14.99 0.84 -1.68
C GLY A 318 15.79 0.01 -2.68
N GLN A 319 16.92 0.56 -3.23
CA GLN A 319 17.80 -0.20 -4.15
C GLN A 319 18.77 -1.14 -3.42
N ILE A 320 18.96 -0.94 -2.10
CA ILE A 320 19.95 -1.70 -1.31
C ILE A 320 19.26 -2.78 -0.47
N LEU A 321 17.95 -2.62 -0.22
CA LEU A 321 17.18 -3.56 0.57
C LEU A 321 17.12 -4.94 -0.11
N PRO A 322 17.22 -6.05 0.65
CA PRO A 322 16.96 -7.39 0.16
C PRO A 322 15.54 -7.52 -0.40
N ASN A 323 15.36 -8.38 -1.41
CA ASN A 323 14.08 -8.59 -2.11
C ASN A 323 12.97 -9.18 -1.21
N ASP A 324 13.34 -9.81 -0.11
CA ASP A 324 12.43 -10.37 0.90
C ASP A 324 11.79 -9.29 1.81
N ILE A 325 12.30 -8.05 1.77
CA ILE A 325 11.65 -6.93 2.46
C ILE A 325 10.58 -6.33 1.53
N PRO A 326 9.31 -6.31 1.95
CA PRO A 326 8.22 -5.77 1.14
C PRO A 326 8.31 -4.24 1.06
N PHE A 327 9.10 -3.74 0.14
CA PHE A 327 9.34 -2.31 -0.07
C PHE A 327 8.88 -1.91 -1.47
N LEU A 328 7.73 -1.23 -1.54
CA LEU A 328 7.14 -0.82 -2.80
C LEU A 328 7.09 0.71 -2.91
N PHE A 329 7.89 1.26 -3.83
CA PHE A 329 8.00 2.69 -4.05
C PHE A 329 7.00 3.13 -5.12
N ARG A 330 5.79 3.58 -4.70
CA ARG A 330 4.73 3.99 -5.61
C ARG A 330 4.76 5.50 -5.87
N PRO A 331 4.71 5.94 -7.13
CA PRO A 331 4.68 7.37 -7.47
C PRO A 331 3.52 8.14 -6.82
N GLU A 332 2.34 7.51 -6.71
CA GLU A 332 1.15 8.13 -6.10
C GLU A 332 1.36 8.42 -4.61
N THR A 333 1.87 7.44 -3.86
CA THR A 333 2.15 7.58 -2.42
C THR A 333 3.25 8.60 -2.18
N LEU A 334 4.28 8.63 -3.04
CA LEU A 334 5.37 9.60 -3.00
C LEU A 334 4.84 11.02 -3.22
N LEU A 335 4.04 11.23 -4.26
CA LEU A 335 3.47 12.54 -4.58
C LEU A 335 2.52 13.02 -3.47
N PHE A 336 1.66 12.14 -2.97
CA PHE A 336 0.76 12.45 -1.85
C PHE A 336 1.55 12.87 -0.60
N SER A 337 2.56 12.09 -0.21
CA SER A 337 3.42 12.38 0.94
C SER A 337 4.20 13.69 0.76
N ALA A 338 4.69 13.98 -0.45
CA ALA A 338 5.36 15.23 -0.78
C ALA A 338 4.43 16.42 -0.62
N ILE A 339 3.22 16.38 -1.21
CA ILE A 339 2.22 17.44 -1.10
C ILE A 339 1.84 17.66 0.37
N LEU A 340 1.61 16.59 1.11
CA LEU A 340 1.21 16.66 2.51
C LEU A 340 2.33 17.28 3.38
N THR A 341 3.59 16.90 3.13
CA THR A 341 4.76 17.47 3.81
C THR A 341 4.93 18.96 3.53
N VAL A 342 4.83 19.37 2.26
CA VAL A 342 4.90 20.79 1.88
C VAL A 342 3.76 21.58 2.53
N THR A 343 2.55 21.01 2.53
CA THR A 343 1.38 21.64 3.17
C THR A 343 1.59 21.80 4.67
N ALA A 344 2.09 20.76 5.37
CA ALA A 344 2.42 20.83 6.80
C ALA A 344 3.47 21.92 7.07
N GLY A 345 4.49 22.02 6.20
CA GLY A 345 5.53 23.07 6.27
C GLY A 345 4.96 24.47 6.10
N VAL A 346 4.08 24.66 5.11
CA VAL A 346 3.40 25.95 4.88
C VAL A 346 2.51 26.32 6.07
N VAL A 347 1.71 25.40 6.59
CA VAL A 347 0.87 25.61 7.77
C VAL A 347 1.75 25.99 8.98
N GLY A 348 2.85 25.28 9.21
CA GLY A 348 3.80 25.62 10.26
C GLY A 348 4.37 27.04 10.11
N ALA A 349 4.78 27.42 8.89
CA ALA A 349 5.25 28.78 8.61
C ALA A 349 4.15 29.83 8.84
N VAL A 350 2.93 29.58 8.37
CA VAL A 350 1.78 30.50 8.56
C VAL A 350 1.47 30.67 10.05
N LEU A 351 1.52 29.63 10.85
CA LEU A 351 1.34 29.73 12.31
C LEU A 351 2.39 30.62 12.95
N SER A 352 3.65 30.62 12.44
CA SER A 352 4.70 31.53 12.91
C SER A 352 4.42 33.03 12.58
N LEU A 353 3.65 33.30 11.50
CA LEU A 353 3.32 34.68 11.09
C LEU A 353 2.46 35.41 12.10
N ARG A 354 1.69 34.72 12.93
CA ARG A 354 0.93 35.38 14.04
C ARG A 354 1.83 36.20 14.96
N ARG A 355 3.12 35.84 15.04
CA ARG A 355 4.12 36.62 15.80
C ARG A 355 4.52 37.90 15.07
N ILE A 356 4.62 37.86 13.73
CA ILE A 356 4.93 39.05 12.91
C ILE A 356 3.80 40.09 13.03
N SER A 357 2.53 39.65 13.04
CA SER A 357 1.40 40.59 13.15
C SER A 357 1.40 41.34 14.48
N ARG A 358 1.94 40.77 15.54
CA ARG A 358 2.03 41.36 16.89
C ARG A 358 3.28 42.24 17.12
N ILE A 359 4.17 42.39 16.12
CA ILE A 359 5.33 43.29 16.24
C ILE A 359 4.85 44.72 16.12
N ASP A 360 5.07 45.52 17.20
CA ASP A 360 4.76 46.95 17.22
C ASP A 360 5.87 47.74 16.50
N PRO A 361 5.52 48.56 15.47
CA PRO A 361 6.48 49.42 14.80
C PRO A 361 7.14 50.45 15.73
N ALA A 362 6.46 50.88 16.82
CA ALA A 362 6.99 51.81 17.78
C ALA A 362 8.26 51.32 18.50
N THR A 363 8.42 50.00 18.65
CA THR A 363 9.63 49.42 19.27
C THR A 363 10.89 49.61 18.43
N ALA A 364 10.78 49.90 17.12
CA ALA A 364 11.93 50.23 16.26
C ALA A 364 12.35 51.68 16.33
N LEU A 365 11.44 52.58 16.75
CA LEU A 365 11.69 54.01 16.86
C LEU A 365 12.09 54.42 18.28
N GLY A 366 11.84 53.58 19.28
CA GLY A 366 12.17 53.82 20.70
C GLY A 366 13.30 52.88 21.17
N GLY A 367 14.42 52.90 20.47
CA GLY A 367 15.64 52.25 20.95
C GLY A 367 16.21 53.03 22.14
N THR A 368 16.27 52.40 23.30
CA THR A 368 17.04 52.72 24.50
C THR A 368 16.75 54.09 25.13
N LEU A 369 15.86 54.13 26.07
CA LEU A 369 16.06 54.90 27.28
C LEU A 369 16.37 53.93 28.42
#